data_7fd23bcff90b6117e52fd1eb7030e11d
#
_entry.id   7fd23bcff90b6117e52fd1eb7030e11d
#
_cell.length_a   1.000
_cell.length_b   1.000
_cell.length_c   1.000
_cell.angle_alpha   90.00
_cell.angle_beta   90.00
_cell.angle_gamma   90.00
#
_symmetry.space_group_name_H-M   'P 1'
#
loop_
_entity.id
_entity.type
_entity.pdbx_description
1 polymer ?
#
loop_
_entity_poly.entity_id
_entity_poly.type
_entity_poly.pdbx_seq_one_letter_code
_entity_poly.pdbx_strand_id
1 'polypeptide(L)'
;KSILIQNIQGVVHTELKNYKLAKNLFIKVVNLNPKYTDGFYNLANIFIKLNEEEKAIENYNKVIELDKNYFKAHNNLGNIYRKKGLNFRAIECYLSTLEVNSNYKLAYYNLAGALQFYIINKENKDINKHLLYLLKERIIVRPNSIATNILNSLFLNTGLKNNLSLIKNINTKKNLNFIIDSLVNNSLLLQFMKVCPIPDYYIEKKFILIRKEMLDQIYKLNFEKIYIKFLLSLSIQCYLNEYIYEQSKEEIEKVKKINKRIKSSLNNNNKIHDLEILCLSCYEPLSNFSWSRKINYSDELKEIFELHLTQKENEKQLSETIKSISIVKNKVSKYVKNQYEENPYPRWMNLGLSFEPRNISQVINESDLKLDFKKIKFSENPEILIAGCGTGQHAITTASKYKNAKILALDLSFSSLSYAKRKANELKIENINFIQGDLLDLESLNRKFDLIESIGVLHHMDEPLKAWKILTNCLKNNNSLILIGLYSDKARRHITQIKNKITNLKIKTNTENIIKFKKDLLESNNSKWDDIKTSPDFYTVSGVRDLLFHVKEHRFTISKIKEYLKELELFFLGFEDKLIIEKFKEVYNGKVDLYNLDKWEAFEKNNQRIFAGMYQFWCKKK
;
A
#
# COMPACT_ATOMS: atom_id res chain seq x y z
N LYS A 1 37.80 -33.59 -18.61
CA LYS A 1 36.42 -33.76 -18.08
C LYS A 1 35.48 -32.90 -18.90
N SER A 2 34.31 -33.42 -19.28
CA SER A 2 33.28 -32.68 -20.04
C SER A 2 32.90 -31.36 -19.30
N ILE A 3 32.79 -30.26 -20.05
CA ILE A 3 32.34 -28.94 -19.53
C ILE A 3 31.00 -29.07 -18.80
N LEU A 4 30.09 -29.86 -19.39
CA LEU A 4 28.77 -30.12 -18.79
C LEU A 4 28.89 -30.78 -17.40
N ILE A 5 29.76 -31.79 -17.25
CA ILE A 5 29.96 -32.45 -15.94
C ILE A 5 30.50 -31.47 -14.91
N GLN A 6 31.46 -30.63 -15.26
CA GLN A 6 32.02 -29.63 -14.36
C GLN A 6 30.99 -28.58 -13.97
N ASN A 7 30.12 -28.15 -14.92
CA ASN A 7 29.03 -27.23 -14.63
C ASN A 7 28.02 -27.86 -13.66
N ILE A 8 27.61 -29.11 -13.89
CA ILE A 8 26.70 -29.85 -12.98
C ILE A 8 27.33 -29.99 -11.58
N GLN A 9 28.60 -30.37 -11.50
CA GLN A 9 29.32 -30.45 -10.22
C GLN A 9 29.33 -29.09 -9.51
N GLY A 10 29.53 -27.99 -10.22
CA GLY A 10 29.45 -26.63 -9.69
C GLY A 10 28.07 -26.31 -9.10
N VAL A 11 27.00 -26.70 -9.81
CA VAL A 11 25.61 -26.52 -9.30
C VAL A 11 25.39 -27.36 -8.04
N VAL A 12 25.79 -28.63 -8.01
CA VAL A 12 25.69 -29.50 -6.82
C VAL A 12 26.42 -28.88 -5.62
N HIS A 13 27.65 -28.39 -5.81
CA HIS A 13 28.39 -27.73 -4.73
C HIS A 13 27.74 -26.41 -4.30
N THR A 14 27.02 -25.72 -5.18
CA THR A 14 26.23 -24.54 -4.81
C THR A 14 25.10 -24.91 -3.86
N GLU A 15 24.35 -25.97 -4.16
CA GLU A 15 23.27 -26.48 -3.31
C GLU A 15 23.80 -26.97 -1.95
N LEU A 16 24.98 -27.59 -1.93
CA LEU A 16 25.68 -27.99 -0.70
C LEU A 16 26.34 -26.81 0.04
N LYS A 17 26.16 -25.56 -0.42
CA LYS A 17 26.75 -24.34 0.14
C LYS A 17 28.30 -24.31 0.12
N ASN A 18 28.93 -25.17 -0.68
CA ASN A 18 30.38 -25.22 -0.87
C ASN A 18 30.82 -24.19 -1.92
N TYR A 19 30.52 -22.92 -1.68
CA TYR A 19 30.65 -21.84 -2.67
C TYR A 19 32.07 -21.66 -3.24
N LYS A 20 33.13 -21.90 -2.44
CA LYS A 20 34.53 -21.83 -2.93
C LYS A 20 34.81 -22.89 -3.98
N LEU A 21 34.36 -24.13 -3.78
CA LEU A 21 34.51 -25.22 -4.75
C LEU A 21 33.68 -24.98 -6.01
N ALA A 22 32.43 -24.57 -5.85
CA ALA A 22 31.55 -24.18 -6.94
C ALA A 22 32.18 -23.10 -7.84
N LYS A 23 32.72 -22.01 -7.21
CA LYS A 23 33.44 -20.95 -7.91
C LYS A 23 34.57 -21.48 -8.77
N ASN A 24 35.44 -22.33 -8.21
CA ASN A 24 36.57 -22.88 -8.94
C ASN A 24 36.14 -23.77 -10.14
N LEU A 25 35.05 -24.50 -9.98
CA LEU A 25 34.49 -25.31 -11.07
C LEU A 25 33.93 -24.43 -12.20
N PHE A 26 33.13 -23.40 -11.86
CA PHE A 26 32.58 -22.50 -12.86
C PHE A 26 33.65 -21.66 -13.55
N ILE A 27 34.72 -21.23 -12.87
CA ILE A 27 35.89 -20.60 -13.52
C ILE A 27 36.53 -21.54 -14.54
N LYS A 28 36.71 -22.83 -14.21
CA LYS A 28 37.23 -23.80 -15.18
C LYS A 28 36.30 -23.96 -16.38
N VAL A 29 34.97 -23.98 -16.14
CA VAL A 29 33.95 -24.10 -17.21
C VAL A 29 34.07 -22.93 -18.20
N VAL A 30 34.10 -21.68 -17.72
CA VAL A 30 34.14 -20.49 -18.59
C VAL A 30 35.51 -20.33 -19.29
N ASN A 31 36.60 -20.80 -18.66
CA ASN A 31 37.92 -20.81 -19.31
C ASN A 31 37.99 -21.86 -20.42
N LEU A 32 37.36 -23.02 -20.25
CA LEU A 32 37.31 -24.07 -21.27
C LEU A 32 36.40 -23.73 -22.45
N ASN A 33 35.33 -22.99 -22.18
CA ASN A 33 34.41 -22.48 -23.20
C ASN A 33 33.96 -21.07 -22.90
N PRO A 34 34.64 -20.04 -23.42
CA PRO A 34 34.28 -18.63 -23.23
C PRO A 34 32.94 -18.21 -23.87
N LYS A 35 32.26 -19.07 -24.59
CA LYS A 35 30.93 -18.86 -25.17
C LYS A 35 29.82 -19.60 -24.39
N TYR A 36 30.14 -20.29 -23.29
CA TYR A 36 29.16 -21.06 -22.53
C TYR A 36 28.41 -20.17 -21.56
N THR A 37 27.29 -19.64 -21.99
CA THR A 37 26.46 -18.63 -21.30
C THR A 37 26.06 -19.06 -19.88
N ASP A 38 25.57 -20.31 -19.70
CA ASP A 38 25.19 -20.82 -18.38
C ASP A 38 26.35 -20.87 -17.38
N GLY A 39 27.58 -21.09 -17.87
CA GLY A 39 28.78 -21.07 -17.01
C GLY A 39 28.99 -19.68 -16.39
N PHE A 40 28.90 -18.62 -17.18
CA PHE A 40 28.98 -17.23 -16.68
C PHE A 40 27.82 -16.88 -15.76
N TYR A 41 26.59 -17.32 -16.10
CA TYR A 41 25.43 -17.09 -15.23
C TYR A 41 25.60 -17.74 -13.86
N ASN A 42 26.02 -19.01 -13.82
CA ASN A 42 26.27 -19.72 -12.57
C ASN A 42 27.41 -19.11 -11.77
N LEU A 43 28.49 -18.67 -12.44
CA LEU A 43 29.62 -17.98 -11.81
C LEU A 43 29.19 -16.65 -11.20
N ALA A 44 28.35 -15.87 -11.90
CA ALA A 44 27.78 -14.64 -11.38
C ALA A 44 26.94 -14.89 -10.10
N ASN A 45 26.09 -15.93 -10.12
CA ASN A 45 25.29 -16.31 -8.95
C ASN A 45 26.18 -16.67 -7.74
N ILE A 46 27.31 -17.37 -7.96
CA ILE A 46 28.26 -17.70 -6.90
C ILE A 46 28.96 -16.45 -6.36
N PHE A 47 29.34 -15.49 -7.22
CA PHE A 47 29.90 -14.22 -6.76
C PHE A 47 28.93 -13.46 -5.85
N ILE A 48 27.61 -13.50 -6.14
CA ILE A 48 26.59 -12.95 -5.21
C ILE A 48 26.63 -13.66 -3.85
N LYS A 49 26.69 -15.00 -3.83
CA LYS A 49 26.76 -15.77 -2.58
C LYS A 49 28.03 -15.49 -1.76
N LEU A 50 29.09 -15.06 -2.42
CA LEU A 50 30.37 -14.69 -1.82
C LEU A 50 30.50 -13.19 -1.51
N ASN A 51 29.45 -12.38 -1.77
CA ASN A 51 29.43 -10.91 -1.65
C ASN A 51 30.47 -10.19 -2.55
N GLU A 52 30.83 -10.80 -3.69
CA GLU A 52 31.74 -10.25 -4.70
C GLU A 52 30.90 -9.60 -5.83
N GLU A 53 30.11 -8.53 -5.51
CA GLU A 53 29.08 -7.96 -6.39
C GLU A 53 29.63 -7.42 -7.72
N GLU A 54 30.81 -6.79 -7.75
CA GLU A 54 31.39 -6.25 -8.99
C GLU A 54 31.68 -7.38 -10.00
N LYS A 55 32.24 -8.48 -9.52
CA LYS A 55 32.47 -9.65 -10.36
C LYS A 55 31.20 -10.30 -10.84
N ALA A 56 30.14 -10.27 -10.03
CA ALA A 56 28.84 -10.74 -10.45
C ALA A 56 28.27 -9.87 -11.60
N ILE A 57 28.40 -8.54 -11.51
CA ILE A 57 28.00 -7.59 -12.57
C ILE A 57 28.75 -7.89 -13.86
N GLU A 58 30.08 -8.04 -13.81
CA GLU A 58 30.89 -8.38 -14.98
C GLU A 58 30.42 -9.66 -15.67
N ASN A 59 30.16 -10.70 -14.88
CA ASN A 59 29.74 -12.00 -15.42
C ASN A 59 28.30 -11.97 -15.96
N TYR A 60 27.35 -11.27 -15.32
CA TYR A 60 26.00 -11.09 -15.89
C TYR A 60 26.03 -10.26 -17.17
N ASN A 61 26.87 -9.22 -17.25
CA ASN A 61 27.05 -8.47 -18.49
C ASN A 61 27.62 -9.39 -19.61
N LYS A 62 28.54 -10.31 -19.28
CA LYS A 62 29.05 -11.28 -20.24
C LYS A 62 27.97 -12.26 -20.71
N VAL A 63 27.05 -12.68 -19.81
CA VAL A 63 25.87 -13.48 -20.20
C VAL A 63 25.02 -12.71 -21.22
N ILE A 64 24.73 -11.44 -20.95
CA ILE A 64 23.88 -10.58 -21.80
C ILE A 64 24.57 -10.28 -23.14
N GLU A 65 25.89 -10.16 -23.16
CA GLU A 65 26.68 -10.02 -24.40
C GLU A 65 26.58 -11.27 -25.28
N LEU A 66 26.65 -12.47 -24.67
CA LEU A 66 26.56 -13.76 -25.36
C LEU A 66 25.13 -14.12 -25.79
N ASP A 67 24.15 -13.77 -24.96
CA ASP A 67 22.72 -13.99 -25.20
C ASP A 67 21.89 -12.84 -24.64
N LYS A 68 21.49 -11.93 -25.51
CA LYS A 68 20.65 -10.78 -25.16
C LYS A 68 19.28 -11.17 -24.60
N ASN A 69 18.81 -12.39 -24.90
CA ASN A 69 17.52 -12.91 -24.45
C ASN A 69 17.60 -13.68 -23.12
N TYR A 70 18.74 -13.67 -22.45
CA TYR A 70 18.88 -14.34 -21.17
C TYR A 70 18.22 -13.52 -20.03
N PHE A 71 16.88 -13.54 -19.98
CA PHE A 71 16.06 -12.69 -19.08
C PHE A 71 16.43 -12.82 -17.60
N LYS A 72 16.88 -14.03 -17.15
CA LYS A 72 17.28 -14.22 -15.74
C LYS A 72 18.54 -13.41 -15.39
N ALA A 73 19.47 -13.21 -16.32
CA ALA A 73 20.65 -12.39 -16.10
C ALA A 73 20.28 -10.91 -15.97
N HIS A 74 19.41 -10.40 -16.84
CA HIS A 74 18.87 -9.05 -16.71
C HIS A 74 18.20 -8.84 -15.34
N ASN A 75 17.31 -9.76 -14.92
CA ASN A 75 16.64 -9.64 -13.63
C ASN A 75 17.62 -9.62 -12.44
N ASN A 76 18.61 -10.51 -12.45
CA ASN A 76 19.57 -10.62 -11.35
C ASN A 76 20.53 -9.42 -11.31
N LEU A 77 20.93 -8.90 -12.47
CA LEU A 77 21.69 -7.65 -12.57
C LEU A 77 20.89 -6.48 -12.00
N GLY A 78 19.59 -6.40 -12.32
CA GLY A 78 18.67 -5.43 -11.74
C GLY A 78 18.61 -5.51 -10.21
N ASN A 79 18.61 -6.73 -9.64
CA ASN A 79 18.63 -6.92 -8.19
C ASN A 79 19.90 -6.36 -7.54
N ILE A 80 21.06 -6.51 -8.19
CA ILE A 80 22.31 -5.93 -7.69
C ILE A 80 22.23 -4.40 -7.74
N TYR A 81 21.79 -3.82 -8.87
CA TYR A 81 21.66 -2.37 -8.99
C TYR A 81 20.68 -1.79 -7.96
N ARG A 82 19.55 -2.48 -7.71
CA ARG A 82 18.59 -2.05 -6.67
C ARG A 82 19.21 -2.08 -5.28
N LYS A 83 19.97 -3.13 -4.95
CA LYS A 83 20.72 -3.23 -3.67
C LYS A 83 21.72 -2.09 -3.50
N LYS A 84 22.35 -1.64 -4.59
CA LYS A 84 23.26 -0.48 -4.60
C LYS A 84 22.54 0.88 -4.63
N GLY A 85 21.20 0.93 -4.56
CA GLY A 85 20.43 2.17 -4.67
C GLY A 85 20.33 2.76 -6.09
N LEU A 86 20.89 2.09 -7.10
CA LEU A 86 20.87 2.51 -8.50
C LEU A 86 19.53 2.13 -9.17
N ASN A 87 18.43 2.65 -8.61
CA ASN A 87 17.08 2.22 -8.96
C ASN A 87 16.73 2.44 -10.44
N PHE A 88 17.25 3.48 -11.08
CA PHE A 88 17.05 3.69 -12.52
C PHE A 88 17.60 2.52 -13.34
N ARG A 89 18.87 2.13 -13.12
CA ARG A 89 19.47 0.97 -13.81
C ARG A 89 18.76 -0.32 -13.51
N ALA A 90 18.29 -0.49 -12.26
CA ALA A 90 17.51 -1.66 -11.89
C ALA A 90 16.20 -1.75 -12.69
N ILE A 91 15.48 -0.62 -12.84
CA ILE A 91 14.25 -0.53 -13.65
C ILE A 91 14.54 -0.90 -15.11
N GLU A 92 15.61 -0.37 -15.72
CA GLU A 92 15.99 -0.72 -17.09
C GLU A 92 16.22 -2.23 -17.25
N CYS A 93 16.94 -2.85 -16.32
CA CYS A 93 17.18 -4.30 -16.33
C CYS A 93 15.86 -5.11 -16.19
N TYR A 94 14.93 -4.67 -15.33
CA TYR A 94 13.65 -5.36 -15.18
C TYR A 94 12.75 -5.18 -16.41
N LEU A 95 12.77 -4.01 -17.04
CA LEU A 95 12.06 -3.79 -18.30
C LEU A 95 12.62 -4.69 -19.41
N SER A 96 13.96 -4.76 -19.58
CA SER A 96 14.59 -5.68 -20.53
C SER A 96 14.23 -7.15 -20.23
N THR A 97 14.14 -7.54 -18.94
CA THR A 97 13.64 -8.87 -18.55
C THR A 97 12.23 -9.11 -19.08
N LEU A 98 11.33 -8.13 -18.93
CA LEU A 98 9.92 -8.22 -19.29
C LEU A 98 9.67 -8.08 -20.81
N GLU A 99 10.59 -7.47 -21.54
CA GLU A 99 10.60 -7.48 -23.00
C GLU A 99 10.83 -8.87 -23.55
N VAL A 100 11.78 -9.61 -22.95
CA VAL A 100 12.09 -10.99 -23.34
C VAL A 100 11.05 -11.98 -22.82
N ASN A 101 10.60 -11.83 -21.58
CA ASN A 101 9.62 -12.71 -20.96
C ASN A 101 8.58 -11.89 -20.17
N SER A 102 7.51 -11.50 -20.86
CA SER A 102 6.42 -10.68 -20.28
C SER A 102 5.62 -11.39 -19.18
N ASN A 103 5.77 -12.71 -19.01
CA ASN A 103 5.08 -13.50 -17.99
C ASN A 103 5.93 -13.73 -16.72
N TYR A 104 7.16 -13.21 -16.68
CA TYR A 104 8.05 -13.43 -15.54
C TYR A 104 7.66 -12.58 -14.33
N LYS A 105 6.77 -13.12 -13.50
CA LYS A 105 6.18 -12.42 -12.33
C LYS A 105 7.21 -11.81 -11.37
N LEU A 106 8.34 -12.50 -11.14
CA LEU A 106 9.39 -12.00 -10.24
C LEU A 106 9.97 -10.65 -10.71
N ALA A 107 10.09 -10.43 -12.04
CA ALA A 107 10.54 -9.15 -12.56
C ALA A 107 9.52 -8.03 -12.27
N TYR A 108 8.22 -8.31 -12.28
CA TYR A 108 7.20 -7.33 -11.89
C TYR A 108 7.28 -6.98 -10.39
N TYR A 109 7.51 -7.94 -9.50
CA TYR A 109 7.75 -7.67 -8.08
C TYR A 109 8.99 -6.79 -7.87
N ASN A 110 10.06 -7.10 -8.59
CA ASN A 110 11.31 -6.36 -8.52
C ASN A 110 11.16 -4.95 -9.08
N LEU A 111 10.48 -4.80 -10.23
CA LEU A 111 10.15 -3.51 -10.86
C LEU A 111 9.30 -2.65 -9.91
N ALA A 112 8.24 -3.22 -9.34
CA ALA A 112 7.39 -2.52 -8.37
C ALA A 112 8.19 -2.05 -7.14
N GLY A 113 9.11 -2.89 -6.64
CA GLY A 113 10.01 -2.53 -5.55
C GLY A 113 10.97 -1.39 -5.90
N ALA A 114 11.51 -1.35 -7.12
CA ALA A 114 12.40 -0.27 -7.57
C ALA A 114 11.64 1.05 -7.79
N LEU A 115 10.41 0.98 -8.31
CA LEU A 115 9.54 2.15 -8.54
C LEU A 115 9.13 2.87 -7.25
N GLN A 116 9.18 2.22 -6.10
CA GLN A 116 8.91 2.91 -4.82
C GLN A 116 10.02 3.91 -4.44
N PHE A 117 11.23 3.75 -4.99
CA PHE A 117 12.42 4.54 -4.64
C PHE A 117 12.98 5.34 -5.83
N TYR A 118 12.28 5.36 -6.94
CA TYR A 118 12.64 6.12 -8.13
C TYR A 118 11.42 6.83 -8.69
N ILE A 119 11.58 8.09 -9.09
CA ILE A 119 10.52 8.88 -9.71
C ILE A 119 10.78 8.97 -11.21
N ILE A 120 9.84 8.49 -12.02
CA ILE A 120 9.87 8.60 -13.48
C ILE A 120 9.79 10.09 -13.83
N ASN A 121 10.83 10.63 -14.46
CA ASN A 121 10.94 12.02 -14.85
C ASN A 121 11.23 12.23 -16.36
N LYS A 122 11.33 11.13 -17.10
CA LYS A 122 11.55 11.14 -18.57
C LYS A 122 10.50 10.24 -19.23
N GLU A 123 10.15 10.61 -20.46
CA GLU A 123 9.26 9.80 -21.29
C GLU A 123 9.83 8.38 -21.50
N ASN A 124 9.01 7.37 -21.25
CA ASN A 124 9.26 5.98 -21.60
C ASN A 124 7.94 5.37 -22.08
N LYS A 125 7.82 5.18 -23.39
CA LYS A 125 6.57 4.72 -24.03
C LYS A 125 6.15 3.31 -23.58
N ASP A 126 7.11 2.46 -23.23
CA ASP A 126 6.84 1.06 -22.88
C ASP A 126 6.42 0.87 -21.42
N ILE A 127 6.76 1.79 -20.53
CA ILE A 127 6.51 1.59 -19.10
C ILE A 127 5.00 1.52 -18.79
N ASN A 128 4.15 2.19 -19.57
CA ASN A 128 2.70 2.22 -19.34
C ASN A 128 2.06 0.82 -19.39
N LYS A 129 2.52 -0.07 -20.27
CA LYS A 129 2.03 -1.45 -20.34
C LYS A 129 2.36 -2.22 -19.06
N HIS A 130 3.56 -1.99 -18.49
CA HIS A 130 3.99 -2.65 -17.26
C HIS A 130 3.31 -2.06 -16.02
N LEU A 131 3.12 -0.73 -15.95
CA LEU A 131 2.34 -0.10 -14.90
C LEU A 131 0.88 -0.58 -14.92
N LEU A 132 0.27 -0.72 -16.12
CA LEU A 132 -1.07 -1.28 -16.27
C LEU A 132 -1.14 -2.72 -15.76
N TYR A 133 -0.15 -3.55 -16.07
CA TYR A 133 -0.07 -4.93 -15.55
C TYR A 133 0.00 -4.93 -14.02
N LEU A 134 0.88 -4.11 -13.43
CA LEU A 134 1.02 -3.97 -11.97
C LEU A 134 -0.30 -3.59 -11.29
N LEU A 135 -1.12 -2.72 -11.93
CA LEU A 135 -2.41 -2.32 -11.38
C LEU A 135 -3.50 -3.39 -11.55
N LYS A 136 -3.42 -4.24 -12.57
CA LYS A 136 -4.35 -5.36 -12.77
C LYS A 136 -4.10 -6.51 -11.80
N GLU A 137 -2.85 -6.76 -11.45
CA GLU A 137 -2.45 -7.82 -10.53
C GLU A 137 -2.67 -7.40 -9.07
N ARG A 138 -3.58 -8.09 -8.38
CA ARG A 138 -4.03 -7.71 -7.04
C ARG A 138 -2.99 -7.88 -5.93
N ILE A 139 -1.93 -8.66 -6.19
CA ILE A 139 -0.98 -9.13 -5.17
C ILE A 139 0.46 -8.62 -5.33
N ILE A 140 0.76 -7.89 -6.41
CA ILE A 140 2.15 -7.51 -6.71
C ILE A 140 2.55 -6.21 -6.01
N VAL A 141 1.67 -5.21 -6.03
CA VAL A 141 2.00 -3.89 -5.51
C VAL A 141 0.78 -3.20 -4.91
N ARG A 142 1.01 -2.40 -3.88
CA ARG A 142 0.04 -1.45 -3.37
C ARG A 142 0.02 -0.23 -4.30
N PRO A 143 -1.09 0.11 -4.99
CA PRO A 143 -1.10 1.17 -6.00
C PRO A 143 -0.63 2.53 -5.48
N ASN A 144 -0.98 2.89 -4.23
CA ASN A 144 -0.55 4.13 -3.61
C ASN A 144 0.98 4.29 -3.54
N SER A 145 1.73 3.19 -3.40
CA SER A 145 3.19 3.25 -3.30
C SER A 145 3.89 3.62 -4.60
N ILE A 146 3.20 3.52 -5.74
CA ILE A 146 3.70 3.87 -7.07
C ILE A 146 2.82 4.93 -7.76
N ALA A 147 1.88 5.56 -7.04
CA ALA A 147 0.91 6.51 -7.60
C ALA A 147 1.60 7.70 -8.30
N THR A 148 2.65 8.26 -7.70
CA THR A 148 3.44 9.33 -8.30
C THR A 148 4.03 8.92 -9.65
N ASN A 149 4.54 7.69 -9.77
CA ASN A 149 5.10 7.19 -11.03
C ASN A 149 4.03 6.99 -12.09
N ILE A 150 2.84 6.52 -11.70
CA ILE A 150 1.72 6.39 -12.63
C ILE A 150 1.29 7.76 -13.15
N LEU A 151 1.14 8.76 -12.26
CA LEU A 151 0.78 10.12 -12.63
C LEU A 151 1.82 10.75 -13.55
N ASN A 152 3.10 10.64 -13.21
CA ASN A 152 4.18 11.19 -14.05
C ASN A 152 4.19 10.51 -15.43
N SER A 153 4.05 9.19 -15.48
CA SER A 153 4.02 8.46 -16.75
C SER A 153 2.81 8.85 -17.62
N LEU A 154 1.63 9.02 -17.01
CA LEU A 154 0.43 9.52 -17.69
C LEU A 154 0.63 10.92 -18.26
N PHE A 155 1.22 11.84 -17.49
CA PHE A 155 1.43 13.22 -17.94
C PHE A 155 2.53 13.34 -19.00
N LEU A 156 3.57 12.51 -18.93
CA LEU A 156 4.68 12.53 -19.88
C LEU A 156 4.33 11.82 -21.19
N ASN A 157 3.76 10.60 -21.11
CA ASN A 157 3.64 9.70 -22.28
C ASN A 157 2.31 9.82 -23.01
N THR A 158 1.24 10.29 -22.37
CA THR A 158 -0.11 10.25 -22.95
C THR A 158 -0.71 11.62 -23.25
N GLY A 159 0.01 12.67 -22.93
CA GLY A 159 -0.52 14.04 -23.06
C GLY A 159 -1.75 14.32 -22.20
N LEU A 160 -2.01 13.49 -21.16
CA LEU A 160 -3.18 13.58 -20.30
C LEU A 160 -3.38 15.01 -19.75
N LYS A 161 -2.30 15.65 -19.32
CA LYS A 161 -2.36 17.03 -18.80
C LYS A 161 -2.90 18.00 -19.84
N ASN A 162 -2.50 17.87 -21.10
CA ASN A 162 -2.98 18.71 -22.20
C ASN A 162 -4.47 18.46 -22.44
N ASN A 163 -4.89 17.20 -22.54
CA ASN A 163 -6.29 16.83 -22.73
C ASN A 163 -7.17 17.31 -21.57
N LEU A 164 -6.72 17.15 -20.33
CA LEU A 164 -7.42 17.67 -19.16
C LEU A 164 -7.43 19.21 -19.10
N SER A 165 -6.46 19.91 -19.70
CA SER A 165 -6.45 21.38 -19.73
C SER A 165 -7.60 21.95 -20.57
N LEU A 166 -8.08 21.20 -21.56
CA LEU A 166 -9.24 21.56 -22.39
C LEU A 166 -10.55 21.58 -21.61
N ILE A 167 -10.59 20.97 -20.41
CA ILE A 167 -11.75 20.94 -19.52
C ILE A 167 -11.89 22.27 -18.77
N LYS A 168 -11.83 23.39 -19.42
CA LYS A 168 -12.12 24.70 -18.81
C LYS A 168 -13.55 25.17 -19.11
N ASN A 169 -14.08 24.80 -20.29
CA ASN A 169 -15.40 25.23 -20.78
C ASN A 169 -16.05 24.08 -21.54
N ILE A 170 -16.56 23.07 -20.82
CA ILE A 170 -17.30 21.97 -21.43
C ILE A 170 -18.76 22.40 -21.58
N ASN A 171 -19.03 23.33 -22.49
CA ASN A 171 -20.39 23.83 -22.68
C ASN A 171 -21.12 23.14 -23.84
N THR A 172 -20.47 22.22 -24.55
CA THR A 172 -21.07 21.52 -25.69
C THR A 172 -20.83 20.01 -25.64
N LYS A 173 -21.81 19.22 -26.10
CA LYS A 173 -21.72 17.77 -26.23
C LYS A 173 -20.48 17.34 -27.04
N LYS A 174 -20.10 18.09 -28.09
CA LYS A 174 -18.95 17.79 -28.95
C LYS A 174 -17.64 17.84 -28.15
N ASN A 175 -17.47 18.83 -27.27
CA ASN A 175 -16.30 18.94 -26.43
C ASN A 175 -16.25 17.83 -25.38
N LEU A 176 -17.39 17.47 -24.77
CA LEU A 176 -17.47 16.37 -23.82
C LEU A 176 -17.11 15.03 -24.47
N ASN A 177 -17.64 14.73 -25.67
CA ASN A 177 -17.32 13.53 -26.42
C ASN A 177 -15.81 13.38 -26.68
N PHE A 178 -15.18 14.44 -27.18
CA PHE A 178 -13.74 14.44 -27.45
C PHE A 178 -12.91 14.16 -26.20
N ILE A 179 -13.27 14.78 -25.08
CA ILE A 179 -12.57 14.59 -23.80
C ILE A 179 -12.77 13.16 -23.30
N ILE A 180 -14.01 12.65 -23.27
CA ILE A 180 -14.32 11.30 -22.79
C ILE A 180 -13.65 10.25 -23.67
N ASP A 181 -13.67 10.40 -24.99
CA ASP A 181 -12.97 9.50 -25.90
C ASP A 181 -11.46 9.45 -25.59
N SER A 182 -10.84 10.60 -25.42
CA SER A 182 -9.42 10.69 -25.04
C SER A 182 -9.11 10.00 -23.71
N LEU A 183 -9.97 10.13 -22.70
CA LEU A 183 -9.79 9.50 -21.39
C LEU A 183 -10.03 7.99 -21.43
N VAL A 184 -11.03 7.53 -22.20
CA VAL A 184 -11.40 6.10 -22.33
C VAL A 184 -10.33 5.31 -23.08
N ASN A 185 -9.62 5.94 -24.01
CA ASN A 185 -8.51 5.32 -24.74
C ASN A 185 -7.24 5.17 -23.87
N ASN A 186 -7.22 5.76 -22.69
CA ASN A 186 -6.13 5.62 -21.73
C ASN A 186 -6.42 4.50 -20.71
N SER A 187 -6.08 3.26 -21.06
CA SER A 187 -6.33 2.09 -20.21
C SER A 187 -5.61 2.16 -18.87
N LEU A 188 -4.42 2.81 -18.79
CA LEU A 188 -3.69 2.97 -17.53
C LEU A 188 -4.46 3.89 -16.58
N LEU A 189 -4.98 5.02 -17.08
CA LEU A 189 -5.79 5.94 -16.29
C LEU A 189 -7.05 5.24 -15.76
N LEU A 190 -7.82 4.56 -16.63
CA LEU A 190 -9.05 3.89 -16.22
C LEU A 190 -8.79 2.81 -15.17
N GLN A 191 -7.71 2.03 -15.33
CA GLN A 191 -7.35 1.02 -14.33
C GLN A 191 -6.90 1.66 -13.02
N PHE A 192 -6.15 2.76 -13.07
CA PHE A 192 -5.74 3.48 -11.88
C PHE A 192 -6.94 4.01 -11.09
N MET A 193 -7.94 4.60 -11.77
CA MET A 193 -9.21 5.03 -11.18
C MET A 193 -9.95 3.91 -10.44
N LYS A 194 -9.82 2.66 -10.90
CA LYS A 194 -10.52 1.49 -10.34
C LYS A 194 -9.84 0.86 -9.12
N VAL A 195 -8.57 1.15 -8.89
CA VAL A 195 -7.79 0.46 -7.83
C VAL A 195 -7.19 1.39 -6.79
N CYS A 196 -7.23 2.71 -7.01
CA CYS A 196 -6.59 3.69 -6.13
C CYS A 196 -7.32 5.03 -6.18
N PRO A 197 -7.64 5.65 -5.03
CA PRO A 197 -7.97 7.07 -5.00
C PRO A 197 -6.80 7.87 -5.56
N ILE A 198 -7.03 8.64 -6.63
CA ILE A 198 -5.96 9.36 -7.32
C ILE A 198 -5.52 10.56 -6.46
N PRO A 199 -4.24 10.58 -5.97
CA PRO A 199 -3.75 11.62 -5.07
C PRO A 199 -3.23 12.84 -5.85
N ASP A 200 -4.11 13.46 -6.67
CA ASP A 200 -3.76 14.62 -7.47
C ASP A 200 -4.94 15.60 -7.54
N TYR A 201 -4.75 16.81 -7.03
CA TYR A 201 -5.80 17.83 -6.96
C TYR A 201 -6.22 18.38 -8.32
N TYR A 202 -5.29 18.44 -9.27
CA TYR A 202 -5.60 18.91 -10.62
C TYR A 202 -6.56 17.92 -11.31
N ILE A 203 -6.28 16.62 -11.22
CA ILE A 203 -7.16 15.57 -11.75
C ILE A 203 -8.50 15.56 -11.01
N GLU A 204 -8.50 15.68 -9.69
CA GLU A 204 -9.73 15.74 -8.87
C GLU A 204 -10.67 16.85 -9.37
N LYS A 205 -10.15 18.08 -9.53
CA LYS A 205 -10.94 19.20 -10.09
C LYS A 205 -11.54 18.89 -11.45
N LYS A 206 -10.78 18.22 -12.32
CA LYS A 206 -11.27 17.87 -13.65
C LYS A 206 -12.36 16.80 -13.60
N PHE A 207 -12.20 15.81 -12.74
CA PHE A 207 -13.23 14.76 -12.56
C PHE A 207 -14.51 15.31 -11.95
N ILE A 208 -14.44 16.25 -11.03
CA ILE A 208 -15.63 16.95 -10.50
C ILE A 208 -16.36 17.67 -11.64
N LEU A 209 -15.65 18.41 -12.50
CA LEU A 209 -16.25 19.11 -13.64
C LEU A 209 -16.88 18.15 -14.64
N ILE A 210 -16.19 17.07 -15.02
CA ILE A 210 -16.73 16.07 -15.94
C ILE A 210 -17.96 15.39 -15.33
N ARG A 211 -17.91 15.00 -14.04
CA ARG A 211 -19.02 14.39 -13.32
C ARG A 211 -20.27 15.26 -13.36
N LYS A 212 -20.11 16.57 -13.08
CA LYS A 212 -21.19 17.56 -13.15
C LYS A 212 -21.75 17.65 -14.55
N GLU A 213 -20.91 17.80 -15.56
CA GLU A 213 -21.32 17.95 -16.95
C GLU A 213 -22.06 16.73 -17.48
N MET A 214 -21.60 15.51 -17.14
CA MET A 214 -22.28 14.28 -17.50
C MET A 214 -23.66 14.16 -16.84
N LEU A 215 -23.78 14.60 -15.59
CA LEU A 215 -25.09 14.68 -14.92
C LEU A 215 -26.02 15.68 -15.60
N ASP A 216 -25.50 16.83 -16.04
CA ASP A 216 -26.27 17.90 -16.70
C ASP A 216 -26.75 17.50 -18.10
N GLN A 217 -25.96 16.69 -18.79
CA GLN A 217 -26.28 16.25 -20.15
C GLN A 217 -26.83 14.82 -20.25
N ILE A 218 -27.11 14.16 -19.14
CA ILE A 218 -27.42 12.72 -19.12
C ILE A 218 -28.50 12.29 -20.13
N TYR A 219 -29.54 13.10 -20.33
CA TYR A 219 -30.62 12.80 -21.29
C TYR A 219 -30.31 13.22 -22.74
N LYS A 220 -29.18 13.93 -22.95
CA LYS A 220 -28.69 14.36 -24.26
C LYS A 220 -27.58 13.44 -24.79
N LEU A 221 -26.99 12.62 -23.91
CA LEU A 221 -25.99 11.63 -24.28
C LEU A 221 -26.67 10.48 -25.03
N ASN A 222 -26.13 10.07 -26.16
CA ASN A 222 -26.68 8.99 -26.99
C ASN A 222 -26.30 7.60 -26.43
N PHE A 223 -26.32 7.36 -25.14
CA PHE A 223 -26.02 6.09 -24.46
C PHE A 223 -24.89 5.26 -25.10
N GLU A 224 -23.83 5.94 -25.55
CA GLU A 224 -22.71 5.31 -26.21
C GLU A 224 -21.82 4.56 -25.18
N LYS A 225 -21.24 3.43 -25.58
CA LYS A 225 -20.37 2.60 -24.72
C LYS A 225 -19.19 3.36 -24.10
N ILE A 226 -18.70 4.42 -24.75
CA ILE A 226 -17.62 5.25 -24.22
C ILE A 226 -17.99 5.91 -22.88
N TYR A 227 -19.22 6.40 -22.75
CA TYR A 227 -19.70 7.02 -21.51
C TYR A 227 -19.87 6.00 -20.40
N ILE A 228 -20.40 4.81 -20.72
CA ILE A 228 -20.53 3.70 -19.75
C ILE A 228 -19.15 3.34 -19.20
N LYS A 229 -18.15 3.14 -20.07
CA LYS A 229 -16.80 2.76 -19.69
C LYS A 229 -16.12 3.82 -18.79
N PHE A 230 -16.31 5.10 -19.11
CA PHE A 230 -15.76 6.19 -18.31
C PHE A 230 -16.47 6.33 -16.96
N LEU A 231 -17.82 6.40 -16.98
CA LEU A 231 -18.61 6.54 -15.76
C LEU A 231 -18.46 5.36 -14.82
N LEU A 232 -18.31 4.14 -15.32
CA LEU A 232 -17.99 3.00 -14.49
C LEU A 232 -16.67 3.22 -13.71
N SER A 233 -15.62 3.67 -14.41
CA SER A 233 -14.33 3.94 -13.75
C SER A 233 -14.42 5.12 -12.79
N LEU A 234 -15.17 6.18 -13.14
CA LEU A 234 -15.38 7.34 -12.27
C LEU A 234 -16.22 6.99 -11.04
N SER A 235 -17.25 6.16 -11.21
CA SER A 235 -18.07 5.66 -10.11
C SER A 235 -17.25 4.85 -9.10
N ILE A 236 -16.39 3.94 -9.59
CA ILE A 236 -15.48 3.19 -8.73
C ILE A 236 -14.48 4.15 -8.02
N GLN A 237 -13.95 5.14 -8.74
CA GLN A 237 -13.09 6.18 -8.15
C GLN A 237 -13.81 6.95 -7.03
N CYS A 238 -15.08 7.34 -7.25
CA CYS A 238 -15.90 8.03 -6.23
C CYS A 238 -16.19 7.11 -5.03
N TYR A 239 -16.37 5.83 -5.24
CA TYR A 239 -16.54 4.86 -4.15
C TYR A 239 -15.25 4.67 -3.35
N LEU A 240 -14.11 4.55 -4.02
CA LEU A 240 -12.81 4.36 -3.37
C LEU A 240 -12.37 5.60 -2.59
N ASN A 241 -12.68 6.80 -3.08
CA ASN A 241 -12.40 8.05 -2.37
C ASN A 241 -13.49 8.42 -1.35
N GLU A 242 -14.50 7.54 -1.18
CA GLU A 242 -15.59 7.68 -0.21
C GLU A 242 -16.43 8.96 -0.47
N TYR A 243 -16.60 9.31 -1.74
CA TYR A 243 -17.38 10.46 -2.19
C TYR A 243 -16.86 11.81 -1.64
N ILE A 244 -15.53 11.92 -1.50
CA ILE A 244 -14.88 13.16 -1.02
C ILE A 244 -14.98 14.34 -1.99
N TYR A 245 -15.40 14.08 -3.24
CA TYR A 245 -15.61 15.14 -4.23
C TYR A 245 -16.79 16.02 -3.84
N GLU A 246 -16.58 17.33 -3.82
CA GLU A 246 -17.65 18.27 -3.50
C GLU A 246 -18.85 18.16 -4.45
N GLN A 247 -20.03 18.49 -3.92
CA GLN A 247 -21.29 18.48 -4.66
C GLN A 247 -21.99 19.84 -4.51
N SER A 248 -22.43 20.42 -5.61
CA SER A 248 -23.25 21.61 -5.57
C SER A 248 -24.70 21.27 -5.22
N LYS A 249 -25.46 22.28 -4.73
CA LYS A 249 -26.90 22.11 -4.47
C LYS A 249 -27.66 21.67 -5.71
N GLU A 250 -27.27 22.16 -6.89
CA GLU A 250 -27.85 21.80 -8.17
C GLU A 250 -27.63 20.32 -8.51
N GLU A 251 -26.39 19.80 -8.29
CA GLU A 251 -26.09 18.38 -8.49
C GLU A 251 -26.95 17.50 -7.58
N ILE A 252 -27.06 17.86 -6.29
CA ILE A 252 -27.89 17.13 -5.32
C ILE A 252 -29.35 17.06 -5.77
N GLU A 253 -29.93 18.15 -6.26
CA GLU A 253 -31.31 18.16 -6.76
C GLU A 253 -31.49 17.32 -8.04
N LYS A 254 -30.51 17.34 -8.95
CA LYS A 254 -30.53 16.50 -10.16
C LYS A 254 -30.43 15.01 -9.80
N VAL A 255 -29.56 14.65 -8.87
CA VAL A 255 -29.43 13.28 -8.34
C VAL A 255 -30.77 12.80 -7.76
N LYS A 256 -31.46 13.63 -6.95
CA LYS A 256 -32.80 13.32 -6.43
C LYS A 256 -33.83 13.12 -7.54
N LYS A 257 -33.79 13.94 -8.61
CA LYS A 257 -34.71 13.80 -9.77
C LYS A 257 -34.49 12.49 -10.52
N ILE A 258 -33.22 12.11 -10.79
CA ILE A 258 -32.89 10.84 -11.45
C ILE A 258 -33.35 9.66 -10.57
N ASN A 259 -33.09 9.71 -9.24
CA ASN A 259 -33.55 8.67 -8.33
C ASN A 259 -35.08 8.51 -8.34
N LYS A 260 -35.86 9.62 -8.35
CA LYS A 260 -37.33 9.57 -8.47
C LYS A 260 -37.76 8.95 -9.80
N ARG A 261 -37.10 9.32 -10.91
CA ARG A 261 -37.39 8.75 -12.23
C ARG A 261 -37.13 7.24 -12.28
N ILE A 262 -36.01 6.75 -11.76
CA ILE A 262 -35.72 5.31 -11.72
C ILE A 262 -36.79 4.57 -10.92
N LYS A 263 -37.21 5.09 -9.77
CA LYS A 263 -38.30 4.51 -8.98
C LYS A 263 -39.60 4.42 -9.75
N SER A 264 -39.97 5.50 -10.45
CA SER A 264 -41.20 5.53 -11.29
C SER A 264 -41.08 4.54 -12.48
N SER A 265 -39.92 4.50 -13.13
CA SER A 265 -39.68 3.58 -14.24
C SER A 265 -39.78 2.12 -13.83
N LEU A 266 -39.29 1.75 -12.65
CA LEU A 266 -39.46 0.38 -12.12
C LEU A 266 -40.90 0.02 -11.84
N ASN A 267 -41.69 0.95 -11.26
CA ASN A 267 -43.09 0.72 -10.96
C ASN A 267 -43.94 0.56 -12.25
N ASN A 268 -43.52 1.22 -13.32
CA ASN A 268 -44.22 1.20 -14.61
C ASN A 268 -43.60 0.24 -15.64
N ASN A 269 -42.66 -0.60 -15.25
CA ASN A 269 -41.88 -1.50 -16.12
C ASN A 269 -41.22 -0.79 -17.32
N ASN A 270 -40.85 0.48 -17.15
CA ASN A 270 -40.16 1.24 -18.18
C ASN A 270 -38.64 0.96 -18.13
N LYS A 271 -37.99 1.12 -19.30
CA LYS A 271 -36.55 0.94 -19.41
C LYS A 271 -35.78 1.96 -18.56
N ILE A 272 -34.83 1.46 -17.79
CA ILE A 272 -33.85 2.24 -17.06
C ILE A 272 -32.51 2.14 -17.81
N HIS A 273 -31.84 3.27 -17.98
CA HIS A 273 -30.57 3.31 -18.70
C HIS A 273 -29.37 3.19 -17.75
N ASP A 274 -28.38 2.40 -18.14
CA ASP A 274 -27.16 2.16 -17.36
C ASP A 274 -26.43 3.46 -16.98
N LEU A 275 -26.46 4.47 -17.86
CA LEU A 275 -25.88 5.78 -17.57
C LEU A 275 -26.53 6.49 -16.38
N GLU A 276 -27.84 6.32 -16.16
CA GLU A 276 -28.52 6.92 -15.02
C GLU A 276 -28.05 6.29 -13.71
N ILE A 277 -27.88 4.97 -13.71
CA ILE A 277 -27.38 4.22 -12.55
C ILE A 277 -25.92 4.61 -12.26
N LEU A 278 -25.07 4.66 -13.28
CA LEU A 278 -23.66 5.04 -13.16
C LEU A 278 -23.52 6.51 -12.74
N CYS A 279 -24.34 7.42 -13.23
CA CYS A 279 -24.34 8.80 -12.76
C CYS A 279 -24.66 8.88 -11.27
N LEU A 280 -25.72 8.20 -10.80
CA LEU A 280 -26.06 8.17 -9.37
C LEU A 280 -24.92 7.58 -8.53
N SER A 281 -24.30 6.50 -8.99
CA SER A 281 -23.21 5.83 -8.29
C SER A 281 -21.93 6.66 -8.18
N CYS A 282 -21.77 7.74 -8.96
CA CYS A 282 -20.71 8.74 -8.78
C CYS A 282 -20.96 9.71 -7.62
N TYR A 283 -22.15 9.73 -7.04
CA TYR A 283 -22.55 10.66 -5.97
C TYR A 283 -22.79 9.98 -4.62
N GLU A 284 -23.29 8.74 -4.64
CA GLU A 284 -23.49 7.94 -3.43
C GLU A 284 -23.53 6.44 -3.74
N PRO A 285 -23.28 5.57 -2.75
CA PRO A 285 -23.32 4.12 -2.96
C PRO A 285 -24.69 3.64 -3.41
N LEU A 286 -24.76 2.72 -4.37
CA LEU A 286 -26.01 2.14 -4.83
C LEU A 286 -26.82 1.48 -3.70
N SER A 287 -26.15 1.03 -2.63
CA SER A 287 -26.81 0.48 -1.44
C SER A 287 -27.72 1.47 -0.71
N ASN A 288 -27.59 2.77 -0.94
CA ASN A 288 -28.46 3.80 -0.36
C ASN A 288 -29.80 3.91 -1.09
N PHE A 289 -29.88 3.38 -2.30
CA PHE A 289 -31.12 3.43 -3.09
C PHE A 289 -31.96 2.18 -2.86
N SER A 290 -33.21 2.35 -2.42
CA SER A 290 -34.15 1.27 -2.11
C SER A 290 -34.46 0.34 -3.31
N TRP A 291 -34.29 0.82 -4.54
CA TRP A 291 -34.52 0.08 -5.77
C TRP A 291 -33.33 -0.78 -6.21
N SER A 292 -32.14 -0.52 -5.71
CA SER A 292 -30.90 -1.13 -6.21
C SER A 292 -30.88 -2.66 -6.17
N ARG A 293 -31.63 -3.28 -5.23
CA ARG A 293 -31.78 -4.74 -5.13
C ARG A 293 -32.89 -5.32 -6.01
N LYS A 294 -33.69 -4.46 -6.63
CA LYS A 294 -34.86 -4.87 -7.43
C LYS A 294 -34.64 -4.73 -8.93
N ILE A 295 -33.54 -4.09 -9.31
CA ILE A 295 -33.24 -3.80 -10.71
C ILE A 295 -32.48 -4.94 -11.36
N ASN A 296 -32.90 -5.32 -12.58
CA ASN A 296 -32.09 -6.13 -13.47
C ASN A 296 -31.08 -5.20 -14.17
N TYR A 297 -29.81 -5.50 -14.08
CA TYR A 297 -28.73 -4.68 -14.64
C TYR A 297 -27.94 -5.46 -15.71
N SER A 298 -27.31 -4.72 -16.61
CA SER A 298 -26.46 -5.27 -17.66
C SER A 298 -25.12 -5.80 -17.13
N ASP A 299 -24.44 -6.62 -17.92
CA ASP A 299 -23.11 -7.12 -17.57
C ASP A 299 -22.09 -5.98 -17.38
N GLU A 300 -22.27 -4.86 -18.08
CA GLU A 300 -21.43 -3.67 -17.94
C GLU A 300 -21.49 -3.06 -16.52
N LEU A 301 -22.60 -3.23 -15.81
CA LEU A 301 -22.79 -2.72 -14.44
C LEU A 301 -22.39 -3.73 -13.35
N LYS A 302 -22.10 -4.98 -13.70
CA LYS A 302 -21.81 -6.04 -12.72
C LYS A 302 -20.74 -5.63 -11.71
N GLU A 303 -19.63 -5.03 -12.17
CA GLU A 303 -18.51 -4.62 -11.31
C GLU A 303 -18.96 -3.62 -10.22
N ILE A 304 -19.82 -2.65 -10.57
CA ILE A 304 -20.26 -1.63 -9.60
C ILE A 304 -21.33 -2.16 -8.65
N PHE A 305 -22.22 -3.04 -9.10
CA PHE A 305 -23.20 -3.70 -8.23
C PHE A 305 -22.51 -4.65 -7.25
N GLU A 306 -21.53 -5.41 -7.70
CA GLU A 306 -20.72 -6.25 -6.82
C GLU A 306 -20.03 -5.42 -5.73
N LEU A 307 -19.40 -4.31 -6.11
CA LEU A 307 -18.68 -3.43 -5.20
C LEU A 307 -19.62 -2.73 -4.19
N HIS A 308 -20.76 -2.22 -4.64
CA HIS A 308 -21.65 -1.38 -3.82
C HIS A 308 -22.68 -2.18 -3.00
N LEU A 309 -23.02 -3.41 -3.41
CA LEU A 309 -24.05 -4.24 -2.76
C LEU A 309 -23.47 -5.54 -2.23
N THR A 310 -23.01 -6.42 -3.14
CA THR A 310 -22.62 -7.79 -2.78
C THR A 310 -21.49 -7.84 -1.77
N GLN A 311 -20.45 -7.02 -1.95
CA GLN A 311 -19.34 -6.96 -0.99
C GLN A 311 -19.79 -6.45 0.37
N LYS A 312 -20.67 -5.46 0.43
CA LYS A 312 -21.23 -4.95 1.68
C LYS A 312 -22.08 -5.98 2.44
N GLU A 313 -22.88 -6.75 1.71
CA GLU A 313 -23.68 -7.83 2.28
C GLU A 313 -22.80 -8.96 2.79
N ASN A 314 -21.77 -9.32 2.06
CA ASN A 314 -20.77 -10.30 2.49
C ASN A 314 -20.01 -9.82 3.75
N GLU A 315 -19.58 -8.54 3.81
CA GLU A 315 -18.96 -7.98 5.01
C GLU A 315 -19.88 -8.05 6.22
N LYS A 316 -21.19 -7.77 6.04
CA LYS A 316 -22.17 -7.90 7.12
C LYS A 316 -22.28 -9.34 7.63
N GLN A 317 -22.38 -10.32 6.74
CA GLN A 317 -22.40 -11.75 7.10
C GLN A 317 -21.10 -12.17 7.79
N LEU A 318 -19.95 -11.72 7.28
CA LEU A 318 -18.65 -12.02 7.89
C LEU A 318 -18.52 -11.43 9.28
N SER A 319 -19.09 -10.25 9.55
CA SER A 319 -19.05 -9.63 10.88
C SER A 319 -19.67 -10.51 11.97
N GLU A 320 -20.73 -11.23 11.65
CA GLU A 320 -21.42 -12.15 12.57
C GLU A 320 -20.56 -13.38 12.92
N THR A 321 -19.57 -13.69 12.10
CA THR A 321 -18.64 -14.81 12.30
C THR A 321 -17.36 -14.44 13.07
N ILE A 322 -17.16 -13.15 13.36
CA ILE A 322 -15.98 -12.65 14.08
C ILE A 322 -16.25 -12.71 15.58
N LYS A 323 -15.41 -13.46 16.31
CA LYS A 323 -15.51 -13.55 17.77
C LYS A 323 -15.05 -12.24 18.41
N SER A 324 -15.72 -11.88 19.53
CA SER A 324 -15.29 -10.77 20.40
C SER A 324 -14.63 -11.32 21.67
N ILE A 325 -13.56 -10.69 22.14
CA ILE A 325 -12.92 -11.06 23.40
C ILE A 325 -13.56 -10.38 24.60
N SER A 326 -14.12 -9.16 24.40
CA SER A 326 -14.72 -8.38 25.48
C SER A 326 -15.61 -7.27 24.94
N ILE A 327 -16.44 -6.72 25.84
CA ILE A 327 -17.16 -5.46 25.59
C ILE A 327 -16.20 -4.30 25.82
N VAL A 328 -16.00 -3.45 24.84
CA VAL A 328 -15.14 -2.25 24.94
C VAL A 328 -15.66 -1.31 26.02
N LYS A 329 -14.91 -1.14 27.11
CA LYS A 329 -15.30 -0.33 28.29
C LYS A 329 -14.67 1.05 28.29
N ASN A 330 -13.39 1.17 27.85
CA ASN A 330 -12.66 2.44 27.84
C ASN A 330 -13.36 3.48 26.96
N LYS A 331 -13.49 4.69 27.46
CA LYS A 331 -14.20 5.79 26.77
C LYS A 331 -13.51 6.19 25.46
N VAL A 332 -12.18 6.30 25.45
CA VAL A 332 -11.41 6.66 24.26
C VAL A 332 -11.52 5.54 23.23
N SER A 333 -11.35 4.28 23.65
CA SER A 333 -11.51 3.11 22.76
C SER A 333 -12.91 3.06 22.12
N LYS A 334 -13.98 3.44 22.85
CA LYS A 334 -15.33 3.54 22.27
C LYS A 334 -15.41 4.61 21.17
N TYR A 335 -14.81 5.77 21.36
CA TYR A 335 -14.79 6.81 20.32
C TYR A 335 -13.97 6.39 19.10
N VAL A 336 -12.79 5.78 19.32
CA VAL A 336 -11.95 5.23 18.25
C VAL A 336 -12.71 4.13 17.50
N LYS A 337 -13.35 3.20 18.22
CA LYS A 337 -14.20 2.16 17.62
C LYS A 337 -15.26 2.78 16.70
N ASN A 338 -16.05 3.73 17.20
CA ASN A 338 -17.13 4.36 16.44
C ASN A 338 -16.58 5.05 15.17
N GLN A 339 -15.41 5.70 15.25
CA GLN A 339 -14.77 6.31 14.09
C GLN A 339 -14.50 5.28 12.98
N TYR A 340 -13.94 4.11 13.32
CA TYR A 340 -13.60 3.08 12.34
C TYR A 340 -14.78 2.17 11.98
N GLU A 341 -15.85 2.12 12.78
CA GLU A 341 -17.12 1.50 12.38
C GLU A 341 -17.80 2.30 11.27
N GLU A 342 -17.77 3.65 11.35
CA GLU A 342 -18.31 4.51 10.30
C GLU A 342 -17.43 4.53 9.05
N ASN A 343 -16.12 4.65 9.22
CA ASN A 343 -15.15 4.78 8.14
C ASN A 343 -13.97 3.82 8.35
N PRO A 344 -14.08 2.55 7.95
CA PRO A 344 -12.95 1.61 7.97
C PRO A 344 -11.77 2.16 7.17
N TYR A 345 -10.57 2.20 7.80
CA TYR A 345 -9.38 2.82 7.20
C TYR A 345 -8.15 1.91 7.33
N PRO A 346 -7.26 1.93 6.33
CA PRO A 346 -7.50 2.46 4.97
C PRO A 346 -8.33 1.48 4.13
N ARG A 347 -9.14 1.97 3.17
CA ARG A 347 -9.72 1.10 2.14
C ARG A 347 -8.70 0.82 1.05
N TRP A 348 -8.70 -0.38 0.50
CA TRP A 348 -7.72 -0.79 -0.51
C TRP A 348 -8.27 -1.87 -1.44
N MET A 349 -7.76 -1.90 -2.68
CA MET A 349 -8.12 -2.91 -3.68
C MET A 349 -7.01 -3.93 -3.87
N ASN A 350 -5.79 -3.47 -4.10
CA ASN A 350 -4.61 -4.28 -4.35
C ASN A 350 -3.59 -4.14 -3.22
N LEU A 351 -2.80 -5.19 -3.00
CA LEU A 351 -1.81 -5.25 -1.93
C LEU A 351 -0.55 -5.97 -2.42
N GLY A 352 0.62 -5.45 -2.08
CA GLY A 352 1.88 -6.18 -2.31
C GLY A 352 2.03 -7.31 -1.31
N LEU A 353 2.03 -8.55 -1.79
CA LEU A 353 2.29 -9.73 -0.99
C LEU A 353 3.72 -10.22 -1.20
N SER A 354 4.24 -11.05 -0.31
CA SER A 354 5.53 -11.71 -0.52
C SER A 354 5.43 -12.70 -1.67
N PHE A 355 6.44 -12.69 -2.55
CA PHE A 355 6.49 -13.62 -3.68
C PHE A 355 6.56 -15.08 -3.20
N GLU A 356 7.35 -15.32 -2.15
CA GLU A 356 7.47 -16.61 -1.46
C GLU A 356 7.53 -16.39 0.05
N PRO A 357 6.74 -17.16 0.85
CA PRO A 357 6.85 -17.16 2.30
C PRO A 357 8.20 -17.71 2.75
N ARG A 358 8.82 -17.08 3.76
CA ARG A 358 10.13 -17.49 4.30
C ARG A 358 10.07 -17.74 5.79
N ASN A 359 10.99 -18.54 6.31
CA ASN A 359 11.10 -18.74 7.75
C ASN A 359 11.38 -17.42 8.48
N ILE A 360 10.83 -17.24 9.66
CA ILE A 360 11.00 -16.02 10.46
C ILE A 360 12.49 -15.69 10.69
N SER A 361 13.34 -16.69 10.91
CA SER A 361 14.79 -16.53 11.05
C SER A 361 15.44 -15.94 9.79
N GLN A 362 15.02 -16.35 8.59
CA GLN A 362 15.55 -15.82 7.33
C GLN A 362 15.15 -14.35 7.14
N VAL A 363 13.88 -14.03 7.42
CA VAL A 363 13.37 -12.67 7.29
C VAL A 363 14.06 -11.71 8.25
N ILE A 364 14.19 -12.10 9.52
CA ILE A 364 14.82 -11.28 10.56
C ILE A 364 16.32 -11.14 10.35
N ASN A 365 17.01 -12.18 9.84
CA ASN A 365 18.44 -12.10 9.51
C ASN A 365 18.79 -11.08 8.41
N GLU A 366 17.83 -10.72 7.56
CA GLU A 366 18.03 -9.70 6.52
C GLU A 366 17.82 -8.26 7.01
N SER A 367 17.38 -8.11 8.27
CA SER A 367 17.19 -6.82 8.92
C SER A 367 18.45 -6.46 9.72
N ASP A 368 18.82 -5.17 9.74
CA ASP A 368 19.97 -4.65 10.49
C ASP A 368 19.65 -4.58 12.01
N LEU A 369 19.22 -5.73 12.60
CA LEU A 369 18.84 -5.79 14.01
C LEU A 369 19.99 -6.27 14.91
N LYS A 370 20.06 -5.70 16.11
CA LYS A 370 21.02 -6.10 17.16
C LYS A 370 20.62 -7.43 17.80
N LEU A 371 20.81 -8.51 17.07
CA LEU A 371 20.49 -9.87 17.51
C LEU A 371 21.68 -10.80 17.38
N ASP A 372 21.88 -11.64 18.40
CA ASP A 372 22.83 -12.77 18.31
C ASP A 372 22.09 -14.00 17.77
N PHE A 373 22.10 -14.14 16.44
CA PHE A 373 21.40 -15.21 15.74
C PHE A 373 21.92 -16.62 16.07
N LYS A 374 23.10 -16.74 16.69
CA LYS A 374 23.61 -18.04 17.18
C LYS A 374 22.89 -18.50 18.45
N LYS A 375 22.39 -17.55 19.25
CA LYS A 375 21.69 -17.82 20.50
C LYS A 375 20.17 -17.83 20.37
N ILE A 376 19.61 -17.18 19.35
CA ILE A 376 18.17 -17.06 19.18
C ILE A 376 17.67 -18.21 18.31
N LYS A 377 16.76 -19.02 18.86
CA LYS A 377 16.01 -20.03 18.10
C LYS A 377 14.58 -19.53 17.91
N PHE A 378 14.25 -19.22 16.67
CA PHE A 378 12.87 -18.90 16.29
C PHE A 378 12.04 -20.15 16.07
N SER A 379 10.73 -20.08 16.35
CA SER A 379 9.79 -21.14 16.07
C SER A 379 9.68 -21.41 14.57
N GLU A 380 9.56 -22.69 14.18
CA GLU A 380 9.25 -23.09 12.79
C GLU A 380 7.80 -22.79 12.42
N ASN A 381 6.91 -22.75 13.43
CA ASN A 381 5.49 -22.42 13.31
C ASN A 381 5.19 -21.22 14.22
N PRO A 382 5.62 -19.98 13.85
CA PRO A 382 5.51 -18.85 14.75
C PRO A 382 4.05 -18.43 14.96
N GLU A 383 3.70 -18.13 16.21
CA GLU A 383 2.46 -17.45 16.57
C GLU A 383 2.69 -15.94 16.55
N ILE A 384 1.96 -15.23 15.71
CA ILE A 384 2.14 -13.80 15.48
C ILE A 384 0.85 -13.05 15.83
N LEU A 385 0.97 -11.98 16.62
CA LEU A 385 -0.13 -11.06 16.91
C LEU A 385 0.04 -9.78 16.08
N ILE A 386 -1.02 -9.41 15.37
CA ILE A 386 -1.17 -8.08 14.78
C ILE A 386 -2.17 -7.31 15.64
N ALA A 387 -1.67 -6.39 16.47
CA ALA A 387 -2.49 -5.62 17.38
C ALA A 387 -2.91 -4.31 16.73
N GLY A 388 -4.22 -4.15 16.44
CA GLY A 388 -4.80 -3.06 15.68
C GLY A 388 -4.60 -3.25 14.18
N CYS A 389 -5.19 -4.31 13.62
CA CYS A 389 -4.97 -4.69 12.22
C CYS A 389 -5.75 -3.83 11.21
N GLY A 390 -6.72 -3.03 11.66
CA GLY A 390 -7.59 -2.21 10.80
C GLY A 390 -8.24 -3.05 9.70
N THR A 391 -8.20 -2.57 8.48
CA THR A 391 -8.73 -3.26 7.29
C THR A 391 -7.81 -4.38 6.76
N GLY A 392 -6.84 -4.83 7.55
CA GLY A 392 -6.07 -6.03 7.33
C GLY A 392 -4.87 -5.93 6.41
N GLN A 393 -4.53 -4.75 5.86
CA GLN A 393 -3.36 -4.62 4.97
C GLN A 393 -2.10 -5.23 5.59
N HIS A 394 -1.77 -4.80 6.80
CA HIS A 394 -0.57 -5.24 7.50
C HIS A 394 -0.65 -6.74 7.84
N ALA A 395 -1.78 -7.20 8.41
CA ALA A 395 -1.98 -8.59 8.79
C ALA A 395 -1.86 -9.57 7.62
N ILE A 396 -2.46 -9.23 6.47
CA ILE A 396 -2.42 -10.05 5.25
C ILE A 396 -0.99 -10.07 4.66
N THR A 397 -0.29 -8.93 4.66
CA THR A 397 1.11 -8.87 4.22
C THR A 397 2.00 -9.74 5.12
N THR A 398 1.86 -9.64 6.45
CA THR A 398 2.59 -10.47 7.42
C THR A 398 2.30 -11.95 7.22
N ALA A 399 1.03 -12.32 6.98
CA ALA A 399 0.63 -13.70 6.74
C ALA A 399 1.24 -14.29 5.46
N SER A 400 1.45 -13.45 4.43
CA SER A 400 2.13 -13.87 3.19
C SER A 400 3.65 -13.95 3.33
N LYS A 401 4.23 -13.28 4.32
CA LYS A 401 5.68 -13.12 4.51
C LYS A 401 6.32 -14.31 5.25
N TYR A 402 5.62 -14.81 6.28
CA TYR A 402 6.19 -15.82 7.17
C TYR A 402 5.62 -17.21 6.90
N LYS A 403 6.54 -18.15 6.58
CA LYS A 403 6.20 -19.57 6.35
C LYS A 403 5.66 -20.20 7.64
N ASN A 404 4.60 -20.99 7.52
CA ASN A 404 3.94 -21.71 8.62
C ASN A 404 3.45 -20.83 9.79
N ALA A 405 3.37 -19.51 9.62
CA ALA A 405 2.92 -18.62 10.68
C ALA A 405 1.41 -18.78 10.94
N LYS A 406 1.02 -18.68 12.22
CA LYS A 406 -0.39 -18.53 12.65
C LYS A 406 -0.60 -17.11 13.12
N ILE A 407 -1.41 -16.35 12.38
CA ILE A 407 -1.65 -14.94 12.66
C ILE A 407 -2.94 -14.79 13.47
N LEU A 408 -2.87 -14.05 14.58
CA LEU A 408 -4.03 -13.49 15.25
C LEU A 408 -4.08 -12.00 14.95
N ALA A 409 -5.15 -11.53 14.30
CA ALA A 409 -5.35 -10.13 13.95
C ALA A 409 -6.47 -9.54 14.81
N LEU A 410 -6.12 -8.61 15.70
CA LEU A 410 -7.03 -7.95 16.65
C LEU A 410 -7.33 -6.54 16.18
N ASP A 411 -8.59 -6.14 16.23
CA ASP A 411 -9.03 -4.76 16.04
C ASP A 411 -10.30 -4.43 16.85
N LEU A 412 -10.54 -3.14 17.10
CA LEU A 412 -11.75 -2.64 17.79
C LEU A 412 -12.99 -2.74 16.91
N SER A 413 -12.86 -2.53 15.59
CA SER A 413 -13.96 -2.31 14.66
C SER A 413 -14.35 -3.60 13.94
N PHE A 414 -15.61 -4.01 14.06
CA PHE A 414 -16.18 -5.09 13.26
C PHE A 414 -16.20 -4.76 11.77
N SER A 415 -16.49 -3.50 11.41
CA SER A 415 -16.48 -3.04 10.02
C SER A 415 -15.09 -3.20 9.38
N SER A 416 -14.03 -2.82 10.10
CA SER A 416 -12.64 -3.01 9.65
C SER A 416 -12.28 -4.48 9.51
N LEU A 417 -12.62 -5.29 10.52
CA LEU A 417 -12.33 -6.74 10.53
C LEU A 417 -13.09 -7.51 9.45
N SER A 418 -14.34 -7.15 9.20
CA SER A 418 -15.15 -7.79 8.14
C SER A 418 -14.56 -7.52 6.76
N TYR A 419 -14.14 -6.27 6.53
CA TYR A 419 -13.40 -5.89 5.33
C TYR A 419 -12.11 -6.71 5.20
N ALA A 420 -11.31 -6.78 6.27
CA ALA A 420 -10.05 -7.54 6.31
C ALA A 420 -10.27 -9.02 6.02
N LYS A 421 -11.29 -9.62 6.64
CA LYS A 421 -11.64 -11.04 6.46
C LYS A 421 -12.10 -11.34 5.03
N ARG A 422 -12.94 -10.47 4.44
CA ARG A 422 -13.33 -10.59 3.03
C ARG A 422 -12.10 -10.53 2.12
N LYS A 423 -11.20 -9.58 2.35
CA LYS A 423 -9.97 -9.43 1.56
C LYS A 423 -9.02 -10.62 1.71
N ALA A 424 -8.87 -11.18 2.91
CA ALA A 424 -8.09 -12.40 3.11
C ALA A 424 -8.68 -13.58 2.32
N ASN A 425 -10.01 -13.76 2.36
CA ASN A 425 -10.70 -14.79 1.59
C ASN A 425 -10.51 -14.60 0.07
N GLU A 426 -10.66 -13.36 -0.46
CA GLU A 426 -10.43 -13.05 -1.87
C GLU A 426 -8.99 -13.37 -2.32
N LEU A 427 -8.01 -13.19 -1.44
CA LEU A 427 -6.59 -13.44 -1.70
C LEU A 427 -6.14 -14.85 -1.32
N LYS A 428 -7.06 -15.70 -0.83
CA LYS A 428 -6.80 -17.08 -0.38
C LYS A 428 -5.73 -17.16 0.71
N ILE A 429 -5.75 -16.21 1.65
CA ILE A 429 -4.88 -16.19 2.83
C ILE A 429 -5.64 -16.81 4.00
N GLU A 430 -5.28 -18.04 4.36
CA GLU A 430 -6.03 -18.88 5.32
C GLU A 430 -5.41 -18.92 6.72
N ASN A 431 -4.17 -18.47 6.88
CA ASN A 431 -3.41 -18.54 8.13
C ASN A 431 -3.65 -17.34 9.07
N ILE A 432 -4.75 -16.60 8.89
CA ILE A 432 -5.16 -15.46 9.73
C ILE A 432 -6.47 -15.77 10.45
N ASN A 433 -6.50 -15.55 11.76
CA ASN A 433 -7.72 -15.51 12.56
C ASN A 433 -8.00 -14.06 12.99
N PHE A 434 -9.19 -13.56 12.64
CA PHE A 434 -9.62 -12.20 12.99
C PHE A 434 -10.47 -12.24 14.26
N ILE A 435 -10.18 -11.32 15.20
CA ILE A 435 -10.88 -11.23 16.48
C ILE A 435 -11.14 -9.75 16.83
N GLN A 436 -12.36 -9.48 17.33
CA GLN A 436 -12.70 -8.15 17.79
C GLN A 436 -12.36 -7.98 19.27
N GLY A 437 -11.77 -6.86 19.65
CA GLY A 437 -11.52 -6.52 21.04
C GLY A 437 -10.67 -5.28 21.26
N ASP A 438 -10.68 -4.83 22.52
CA ASP A 438 -9.74 -3.78 22.94
C ASP A 438 -8.38 -4.41 23.25
N LEU A 439 -7.30 -3.76 22.82
CA LEU A 439 -5.94 -4.14 23.18
C LEU A 439 -5.75 -4.18 24.71
N LEU A 440 -6.48 -3.35 25.44
CA LEU A 440 -6.46 -3.32 26.91
C LEU A 440 -6.96 -4.61 27.55
N ASP A 441 -7.75 -5.41 26.85
CA ASP A 441 -8.30 -6.70 27.32
C ASP A 441 -7.54 -7.92 26.75
N LEU A 442 -6.44 -7.71 26.03
CA LEU A 442 -5.70 -8.75 25.31
C LEU A 442 -5.20 -9.89 26.22
N GLU A 443 -4.82 -9.58 27.47
CA GLU A 443 -4.35 -10.57 28.44
C GLU A 443 -5.42 -11.62 28.78
N SER A 444 -6.71 -11.31 28.62
CA SER A 444 -7.81 -12.25 28.83
C SER A 444 -7.80 -13.45 27.87
N LEU A 445 -7.11 -13.34 26.74
CA LEU A 445 -6.93 -14.45 25.79
C LEU A 445 -6.01 -15.55 26.32
N ASN A 446 -5.22 -15.27 27.36
CA ASN A 446 -4.26 -16.20 27.94
C ASN A 446 -3.30 -16.82 26.90
N ARG A 447 -2.91 -16.03 25.90
CA ARG A 447 -2.03 -16.44 24.78
C ARG A 447 -0.73 -15.64 24.79
N LYS A 448 0.32 -16.28 24.30
CA LYS A 448 1.65 -15.71 24.15
C LYS A 448 2.12 -15.87 22.69
N PHE A 449 2.90 -14.89 22.22
CA PHE A 449 3.28 -14.79 20.81
C PHE A 449 4.81 -14.76 20.64
N ASP A 450 5.28 -15.36 19.56
CA ASP A 450 6.69 -15.33 19.14
C ASP A 450 7.05 -13.97 18.55
N LEU A 451 6.07 -13.32 17.88
CA LEU A 451 6.18 -11.99 17.29
C LEU A 451 4.90 -11.19 17.52
N ILE A 452 5.05 -9.93 17.89
CA ILE A 452 3.93 -8.98 17.99
C ILE A 452 4.24 -7.79 17.08
N GLU A 453 3.28 -7.35 16.28
CA GLU A 453 3.37 -6.15 15.46
C GLU A 453 2.22 -5.20 15.82
N SER A 454 2.56 -3.96 16.20
CA SER A 454 1.59 -2.91 16.56
C SER A 454 2.02 -1.60 15.91
N ILE A 455 1.50 -1.35 14.72
CA ILE A 455 1.89 -0.21 13.88
C ILE A 455 0.67 0.70 13.70
N GLY A 456 0.81 1.97 14.10
CA GLY A 456 -0.29 2.93 13.96
C GLY A 456 -1.38 2.81 15.03
N VAL A 457 -1.11 2.24 16.21
CA VAL A 457 -2.12 1.91 17.23
C VAL A 457 -1.87 2.58 18.57
N LEU A 458 -0.70 2.36 19.17
CA LEU A 458 -0.42 2.80 20.54
C LEU A 458 -0.57 4.31 20.73
N HIS A 459 -0.29 5.10 19.71
CA HIS A 459 -0.44 6.56 19.78
C HIS A 459 -1.90 7.04 19.74
N HIS A 460 -2.86 6.15 19.53
CA HIS A 460 -4.30 6.42 19.61
C HIS A 460 -4.93 5.95 20.92
N MET A 461 -4.16 5.23 21.76
CA MET A 461 -4.63 4.78 23.06
C MET A 461 -4.71 5.94 24.05
N ASP A 462 -5.54 5.81 25.06
CA ASP A 462 -5.61 6.80 26.16
C ASP A 462 -4.31 6.83 26.97
N GLU A 463 -3.84 5.64 27.35
CA GLU A 463 -2.58 5.40 28.08
C GLU A 463 -1.63 4.51 27.24
N PRO A 464 -0.82 5.09 26.32
CA PRO A 464 0.04 4.31 25.42
C PRO A 464 1.00 3.37 26.13
N LEU A 465 1.59 3.78 27.26
CA LEU A 465 2.54 2.98 28.02
C LEU A 465 1.88 1.73 28.61
N LYS A 466 0.67 1.86 29.17
CA LYS A 466 -0.10 0.73 29.70
C LYS A 466 -0.43 -0.28 28.60
N ALA A 467 -0.90 0.20 27.45
CA ALA A 467 -1.18 -0.64 26.31
C ALA A 467 0.08 -1.36 25.80
N TRP A 468 1.23 -0.67 25.75
CA TRP A 468 2.51 -1.28 25.37
C TRP A 468 2.97 -2.34 26.39
N LYS A 469 2.76 -2.10 27.70
CA LYS A 469 3.04 -3.10 28.75
C LYS A 469 2.24 -4.37 28.54
N ILE A 470 0.95 -4.28 28.20
CA ILE A 470 0.09 -5.43 27.89
C ILE A 470 0.66 -6.22 26.72
N LEU A 471 1.04 -5.55 25.62
CA LEU A 471 1.71 -6.22 24.50
C LEU A 471 3.00 -6.92 24.91
N THR A 472 3.84 -6.25 25.73
CA THR A 472 5.09 -6.82 26.24
C THR A 472 4.83 -8.07 27.08
N ASN A 473 3.79 -8.06 27.91
CA ASN A 473 3.38 -9.22 28.70
C ASN A 473 2.93 -10.39 27.83
N CYS A 474 2.39 -10.15 26.64
CA CYS A 474 1.98 -11.18 25.70
C CYS A 474 3.13 -11.79 24.90
N LEU A 475 4.37 -11.34 25.04
CA LEU A 475 5.54 -12.00 24.47
C LEU A 475 5.82 -13.33 25.18
N LYS A 476 6.12 -14.37 24.40
CA LYS A 476 6.27 -15.76 24.86
C LYS A 476 7.51 -15.95 25.74
N ASN A 477 8.63 -15.37 25.34
CA ASN A 477 9.91 -15.45 26.04
C ASN A 477 10.85 -14.30 25.62
N ASN A 478 12.09 -14.31 26.12
CA ASN A 478 13.09 -13.28 25.81
C ASN A 478 13.63 -13.32 24.36
N ASN A 479 13.31 -14.36 23.58
CA ASN A 479 13.64 -14.42 22.15
C ASN A 479 12.49 -13.90 21.27
N SER A 480 11.32 -13.65 21.85
CA SER A 480 10.18 -13.08 21.14
C SER A 480 10.41 -11.60 20.82
N LEU A 481 9.92 -11.16 19.67
CA LEU A 481 10.16 -9.83 19.15
C LEU A 481 8.87 -9.02 19.14
N ILE A 482 9.00 -7.70 19.23
CA ILE A 482 7.90 -6.78 19.03
C ILE A 482 8.31 -5.65 18.09
N LEU A 483 7.49 -5.40 17.06
CA LEU A 483 7.61 -4.28 16.13
C LEU A 483 6.58 -3.21 16.51
N ILE A 484 7.04 -2.01 16.80
CA ILE A 484 6.22 -0.88 17.22
C ILE A 484 6.29 0.24 16.17
N GLY A 485 5.11 0.80 15.83
CA GLY A 485 4.98 1.98 14.98
C GLY A 485 4.34 3.15 15.72
N LEU A 486 5.06 4.29 15.86
CA LEU A 486 4.62 5.49 16.59
C LEU A 486 4.81 6.76 15.76
N TYR A 487 3.89 7.72 15.90
CA TYR A 487 4.03 9.02 15.24
C TYR A 487 5.12 9.89 15.86
N SER A 488 6.02 10.44 14.99
CA SER A 488 7.05 11.40 15.38
C SER A 488 6.44 12.78 15.67
N ASP A 489 6.78 13.36 16.81
CA ASP A 489 6.38 14.73 17.14
C ASP A 489 6.99 15.74 16.17
N LYS A 490 8.28 15.57 15.83
CA LYS A 490 8.98 16.49 14.93
C LYS A 490 8.43 16.42 13.51
N ALA A 491 8.24 15.23 12.98
CA ALA A 491 7.78 15.05 11.60
C ALA A 491 6.31 15.47 11.39
N ARG A 492 5.48 15.43 12.44
CA ARG A 492 4.05 15.77 12.36
C ARG A 492 3.68 17.18 12.82
N ARG A 493 4.65 18.09 13.01
CA ARG A 493 4.39 19.47 13.46
C ARG A 493 3.39 20.22 12.58
N HIS A 494 3.50 20.10 11.28
CA HIS A 494 2.58 20.72 10.32
C HIS A 494 1.14 20.18 10.48
N ILE A 495 0.96 18.87 10.71
CA ILE A 495 -0.35 18.25 10.98
C ILE A 495 -0.93 18.80 12.30
N THR A 496 -0.10 18.93 13.32
CA THR A 496 -0.50 19.52 14.62
C THR A 496 -1.02 20.94 14.46
N GLN A 497 -0.36 21.76 13.64
CA GLN A 497 -0.81 23.13 13.38
C GLN A 497 -2.21 23.14 12.74
N ILE A 498 -2.48 22.23 11.82
CA ILE A 498 -3.82 22.12 11.20
C ILE A 498 -4.85 21.61 12.21
N LYS A 499 -4.52 20.59 13.01
CA LYS A 499 -5.42 20.09 14.08
C LYS A 499 -5.78 21.21 15.08
N ASN A 500 -4.83 22.04 15.47
CA ASN A 500 -5.07 23.21 16.30
C ASN A 500 -6.02 24.21 15.63
N LYS A 501 -5.86 24.44 14.31
CA LYS A 501 -6.79 25.29 13.54
C LYS A 501 -8.21 24.71 13.53
N ILE A 502 -8.36 23.40 13.33
CA ILE A 502 -9.65 22.70 13.36
C ILE A 502 -10.31 22.88 14.73
N THR A 503 -9.56 22.68 15.81
CA THR A 503 -10.03 22.81 17.19
C THR A 503 -10.46 24.25 17.50
N ASN A 504 -9.63 25.24 17.14
CA ASN A 504 -9.92 26.67 17.37
C ASN A 504 -11.16 27.14 16.61
N LEU A 505 -11.37 26.63 15.39
CA LEU A 505 -12.55 26.92 14.57
C LEU A 505 -13.77 26.06 14.98
N LYS A 506 -13.64 25.17 15.95
CA LYS A 506 -14.69 24.27 16.44
C LYS A 506 -15.38 23.48 15.31
N ILE A 507 -14.60 23.03 14.31
CA ILE A 507 -15.14 22.30 13.17
C ILE A 507 -15.57 20.91 13.62
N LYS A 508 -16.86 20.59 13.45
CA LYS A 508 -17.43 19.28 13.78
C LYS A 508 -16.93 18.21 12.80
N THR A 509 -16.65 17.02 13.31
CA THR A 509 -16.20 15.87 12.51
C THR A 509 -17.40 15.19 11.86
N ASN A 510 -17.80 15.66 10.68
CA ASN A 510 -18.74 15.00 9.78
C ASN A 510 -18.23 15.12 8.35
N THR A 511 -18.74 14.30 7.45
CA THR A 511 -18.29 14.23 6.06
C THR A 511 -18.36 15.57 5.34
N GLU A 512 -19.42 16.34 5.51
CA GLU A 512 -19.60 17.66 4.88
C GLU A 512 -18.49 18.65 5.28
N ASN A 513 -18.22 18.73 6.59
CA ASN A 513 -17.16 19.61 7.12
C ASN A 513 -15.76 19.14 6.71
N ILE A 514 -15.54 17.83 6.63
CA ILE A 514 -14.28 17.26 6.16
C ILE A 514 -14.04 17.68 4.69
N ILE A 515 -15.03 17.53 3.82
CA ILE A 515 -14.95 17.91 2.40
C ILE A 515 -14.69 19.42 2.27
N LYS A 516 -15.45 20.24 2.99
CA LYS A 516 -15.28 21.70 2.99
C LYS A 516 -13.89 22.11 3.45
N PHE A 517 -13.45 21.58 4.58
CA PHE A 517 -12.13 21.91 5.14
C PHE A 517 -10.98 21.46 4.23
N LYS A 518 -11.10 20.27 3.61
CA LYS A 518 -10.16 19.79 2.59
C LYS A 518 -10.07 20.79 1.43
N LYS A 519 -11.22 21.23 0.90
CA LYS A 519 -11.27 22.20 -0.20
C LYS A 519 -10.56 23.49 0.19
N ASP A 520 -10.91 24.08 1.34
CA ASP A 520 -10.31 25.31 1.84
C ASP A 520 -8.78 25.21 1.96
N LEU A 521 -8.27 24.03 2.39
CA LEU A 521 -6.83 23.75 2.46
C LEU A 521 -6.18 23.64 1.08
N LEU A 522 -6.81 22.94 0.14
CA LEU A 522 -6.30 22.75 -1.22
C LEU A 522 -6.25 24.06 -2.01
N GLU A 523 -7.22 24.94 -1.79
CA GLU A 523 -7.31 26.25 -2.45
C GLU A 523 -6.44 27.32 -1.77
N SER A 524 -5.95 27.05 -0.57
CA SER A 524 -5.06 27.96 0.13
C SER A 524 -3.69 28.04 -0.57
N ASN A 525 -3.21 29.28 -0.80
CA ASN A 525 -1.86 29.54 -1.37
C ASN A 525 -0.73 29.41 -0.33
N ASN A 526 -0.99 28.71 0.78
CA ASN A 526 -0.02 28.55 1.86
C ASN A 526 0.86 27.32 1.63
N SER A 527 2.11 27.54 1.27
CA SER A 527 3.11 26.48 1.05
C SER A 527 3.38 25.56 2.25
N LYS A 528 3.03 26.01 3.48
CA LYS A 528 3.13 25.17 4.68
C LYS A 528 2.26 23.91 4.61
N TRP A 529 1.25 23.90 3.74
CA TRP A 529 0.31 22.79 3.58
C TRP A 529 0.61 21.88 2.39
N ASP A 530 1.66 22.17 1.61
CA ASP A 530 1.95 21.43 0.37
C ASP A 530 2.26 19.95 0.65
N ASP A 531 2.94 19.63 1.74
CA ASP A 531 3.19 18.26 2.14
C ASP A 531 1.91 17.44 2.40
N ILE A 532 0.88 18.09 2.95
CA ILE A 532 -0.43 17.44 3.17
C ILE A 532 -1.19 17.25 1.86
N LYS A 533 -1.11 18.25 0.96
CA LYS A 533 -1.77 18.19 -0.35
C LYS A 533 -1.25 17.04 -1.22
N THR A 534 -0.02 16.59 -0.99
CA THR A 534 0.60 15.46 -1.69
C THR A 534 0.36 14.11 -1.00
N SER A 535 -0.18 14.10 0.23
CA SER A 535 -0.47 12.85 0.94
C SER A 535 -1.64 12.10 0.30
N PRO A 536 -1.50 10.81 -0.02
CA PRO A 536 -2.60 9.98 -0.51
C PRO A 536 -3.81 9.96 0.43
N ASP A 537 -3.59 10.03 1.76
CA ASP A 537 -4.64 10.05 2.77
C ASP A 537 -5.55 11.28 2.66
N PHE A 538 -5.08 12.33 2.00
CA PHE A 538 -5.85 13.56 1.80
C PHE A 538 -6.93 13.43 0.71
N TYR A 539 -6.99 12.29 0.02
CA TYR A 539 -7.89 12.05 -1.12
C TYR A 539 -9.00 11.03 -0.83
N THR A 540 -9.22 10.70 0.46
CA THR A 540 -10.37 9.90 0.93
C THR A 540 -10.97 10.53 2.18
N VAL A 541 -12.28 10.30 2.44
CA VAL A 541 -12.93 10.81 3.66
C VAL A 541 -12.30 10.18 4.91
N SER A 542 -12.13 8.86 4.91
CA SER A 542 -11.51 8.15 6.03
C SER A 542 -10.06 8.58 6.26
N GLY A 543 -9.30 8.80 5.19
CA GLY A 543 -7.92 9.28 5.26
C GLY A 543 -7.80 10.67 5.85
N VAL A 544 -8.59 11.65 5.37
CA VAL A 544 -8.61 13.01 5.95
C VAL A 544 -9.08 12.97 7.41
N ARG A 545 -10.08 12.12 7.71
CA ARG A 545 -10.58 11.94 9.09
C ARG A 545 -9.48 11.40 10.00
N ASP A 546 -8.78 10.37 9.59
CA ASP A 546 -7.67 9.77 10.35
C ASP A 546 -6.52 10.76 10.53
N LEU A 547 -6.12 11.44 9.46
CA LEU A 547 -4.99 12.35 9.45
C LEU A 547 -5.23 13.61 10.30
N LEU A 548 -6.42 14.25 10.18
CA LEU A 548 -6.69 15.58 10.72
C LEU A 548 -7.75 15.62 11.82
N PHE A 549 -8.70 14.69 11.82
CA PHE A 549 -9.87 14.71 12.71
C PHE A 549 -9.90 13.53 13.71
N HIS A 550 -8.79 12.78 13.83
CA HIS A 550 -8.73 11.65 14.75
C HIS A 550 -8.98 12.09 16.20
N VAL A 551 -9.81 11.35 16.92
CA VAL A 551 -10.29 11.70 18.27
C VAL A 551 -9.18 11.76 19.33
N LYS A 552 -8.12 10.96 19.19
CA LYS A 552 -6.98 10.94 20.11
C LYS A 552 -5.68 10.64 19.34
N GLU A 553 -4.66 11.45 19.56
CA GLU A 553 -3.34 11.23 18.98
C GLU A 553 -2.25 11.69 19.95
N HIS A 554 -1.39 10.78 20.34
CA HIS A 554 -0.13 11.07 21.00
C HIS A 554 1.00 11.13 19.95
N ARG A 555 1.99 11.96 20.21
CA ARG A 555 3.20 12.05 19.40
C ARG A 555 4.40 11.78 20.29
N PHE A 556 5.38 11.12 19.72
CA PHE A 556 6.55 10.66 20.46
C PHE A 556 7.81 11.37 20.01
N THR A 557 8.76 11.50 20.92
CA THR A 557 10.16 11.81 20.63
C THR A 557 10.99 10.57 20.87
N ILE A 558 12.20 10.53 20.33
CA ILE A 558 13.12 9.41 20.58
C ILE A 558 13.48 9.33 22.07
N SER A 559 13.63 10.46 22.76
CA SER A 559 13.79 10.49 24.23
C SER A 559 12.64 9.81 24.97
N LYS A 560 11.38 10.06 24.56
CA LYS A 560 10.21 9.42 25.19
C LYS A 560 10.13 7.93 24.90
N ILE A 561 10.50 7.51 23.69
CA ILE A 561 10.63 6.09 23.35
C ILE A 561 11.69 5.42 24.25
N LYS A 562 12.86 6.06 24.45
CA LYS A 562 13.93 5.57 25.32
C LYS A 562 13.48 5.40 26.77
N GLU A 563 12.69 6.36 27.29
CA GLU A 563 12.08 6.29 28.62
C GLU A 563 11.15 5.08 28.73
N TYR A 564 10.22 4.89 27.78
CA TYR A 564 9.28 3.78 27.78
C TYR A 564 9.97 2.41 27.65
N LEU A 565 11.00 2.30 26.80
CA LEU A 565 11.78 1.07 26.69
C LEU A 565 12.49 0.71 28.01
N LYS A 566 12.97 1.72 28.76
CA LYS A 566 13.57 1.51 30.09
C LYS A 566 12.53 1.02 31.09
N GLU A 567 11.36 1.66 31.16
CA GLU A 567 10.28 1.31 32.09
C GLU A 567 9.68 -0.07 31.81
N LEU A 568 9.60 -0.45 30.54
CA LEU A 568 9.07 -1.75 30.11
C LEU A 568 10.14 -2.87 30.08
N GLU A 569 11.37 -2.57 30.49
CA GLU A 569 12.51 -3.50 30.46
C GLU A 569 12.75 -4.11 29.07
N LEU A 570 12.70 -3.27 28.02
CA LEU A 570 12.91 -3.67 26.64
C LEU A 570 14.27 -3.23 26.12
N PHE A 571 14.89 -4.08 25.28
CA PHE A 571 16.04 -3.71 24.46
C PHE A 571 15.57 -3.16 23.11
N PHE A 572 16.09 -2.00 22.71
CA PHE A 572 16.00 -1.51 21.36
C PHE A 572 16.89 -2.33 20.42
N LEU A 573 16.34 -2.83 19.32
CA LEU A 573 17.06 -3.69 18.38
C LEU A 573 17.39 -3.01 17.06
N GLY A 574 16.77 -1.88 16.74
CA GLY A 574 16.97 -1.13 15.51
C GLY A 574 15.66 -0.64 14.88
N PHE A 575 15.79 0.32 13.98
CA PHE A 575 14.66 0.77 13.14
C PHE A 575 14.43 -0.20 11.98
N GLU A 576 13.18 -0.24 11.46
CA GLU A 576 12.77 -1.13 10.37
C GLU A 576 13.08 -0.54 8.99
N ASP A 577 12.95 0.78 8.80
CA ASP A 577 13.06 1.42 7.49
C ASP A 577 14.51 1.51 7.01
N LYS A 578 14.83 0.70 5.98
CA LYS A 578 16.17 0.63 5.40
C LYS A 578 16.65 1.94 4.80
N LEU A 579 15.74 2.75 4.21
CA LEU A 579 16.13 4.04 3.63
C LEU A 579 16.54 5.03 4.72
N ILE A 580 15.81 5.03 5.82
CA ILE A 580 16.14 5.87 6.98
C ILE A 580 17.49 5.45 7.56
N ILE A 581 17.73 4.13 7.65
CA ILE A 581 18.99 3.56 8.13
C ILE A 581 20.15 3.95 7.21
N GLU A 582 19.99 3.85 5.89
CA GLU A 582 21.05 4.23 4.95
C GLU A 582 21.37 5.72 5.01
N LYS A 583 20.35 6.60 5.05
CA LYS A 583 20.57 8.05 5.25
C LYS A 583 21.28 8.36 6.57
N PHE A 584 20.97 7.62 7.62
CA PHE A 584 21.67 7.74 8.90
C PHE A 584 23.15 7.33 8.77
N LYS A 585 23.43 6.20 8.12
CA LYS A 585 24.79 5.74 7.84
C LYS A 585 25.59 6.76 7.01
N GLU A 586 24.97 7.35 5.98
CA GLU A 586 25.59 8.37 5.12
C GLU A 586 26.06 9.59 5.92
N VAL A 587 25.21 10.13 6.80
CA VAL A 587 25.55 11.31 7.62
C VAL A 587 26.74 11.06 8.55
N TYR A 588 26.93 9.84 8.99
CA TYR A 588 28.01 9.46 9.91
C TYR A 588 29.14 8.65 9.23
N ASN A 589 29.24 8.71 7.89
CA ASN A 589 30.28 8.02 7.10
C ASN A 589 30.40 6.51 7.42
N GLY A 590 29.27 5.86 7.66
CA GLY A 590 29.20 4.43 7.99
C GLY A 590 29.74 4.04 9.37
N LYS A 591 30.29 4.97 10.16
CA LYS A 591 30.91 4.73 11.46
C LYS A 591 30.02 5.14 12.63
N VAL A 592 28.79 4.60 12.66
CA VAL A 592 27.83 4.92 13.73
C VAL A 592 27.19 3.67 14.30
N ASP A 593 26.95 3.68 15.60
CA ASP A 593 26.15 2.65 16.27
C ASP A 593 24.68 2.86 15.92
N LEU A 594 24.12 1.98 15.08
CA LEU A 594 22.72 1.98 14.65
C LEU A 594 21.72 1.79 15.79
N TYR A 595 22.19 1.38 16.95
CA TYR A 595 21.36 1.05 18.11
C TYR A 595 21.43 2.12 19.21
N ASN A 596 22.17 3.20 18.95
CA ASN A 596 22.30 4.34 19.87
C ASN A 596 21.19 5.37 19.60
N LEU A 597 20.15 5.36 20.44
CA LEU A 597 19.01 6.27 20.31
C LEU A 597 19.40 7.75 20.47
N ASP A 598 20.44 8.10 21.21
CA ASP A 598 20.88 9.50 21.34
C ASP A 598 21.46 10.02 20.02
N LYS A 599 22.15 9.17 19.25
CA LYS A 599 22.62 9.51 17.89
C LYS A 599 21.45 9.70 16.93
N TRP A 600 20.46 8.84 17.01
CA TRP A 600 19.23 8.97 16.23
C TRP A 600 18.46 10.25 16.54
N GLU A 601 18.40 10.66 17.81
CA GLU A 601 17.75 11.90 18.22
C GLU A 601 18.48 13.14 17.68
N ALA A 602 19.82 13.13 17.70
CA ALA A 602 20.66 14.17 17.10
C ALA A 602 20.46 14.23 15.57
N PHE A 603 20.39 13.09 14.91
CA PHE A 603 20.12 13.00 13.47
C PHE A 603 18.73 13.55 13.12
N GLU A 604 17.67 13.14 13.82
CA GLU A 604 16.31 13.63 13.61
C GLU A 604 16.20 15.15 13.85
N LYS A 605 16.97 15.72 14.77
CA LYS A 605 16.96 17.17 15.02
C LYS A 605 17.31 17.96 13.76
N ASN A 606 18.25 17.45 12.97
CA ASN A 606 18.70 18.06 11.71
C ASN A 606 17.88 17.60 10.48
N ASN A 607 17.13 16.49 10.61
CA ASN A 607 16.34 15.85 9.55
C ASN A 607 14.90 15.66 10.01
N GLN A 608 14.19 16.76 10.35
CA GLN A 608 12.91 16.73 11.09
C GLN A 608 11.80 15.89 10.41
N ARG A 609 11.87 15.66 9.10
CA ARG A 609 10.89 14.90 8.32
C ARG A 609 11.32 13.46 8.05
N ILE A 610 12.45 13.02 8.61
CA ILE A 610 12.99 11.68 8.32
C ILE A 610 12.01 10.55 8.71
N PHE A 611 11.27 10.73 9.80
CA PHE A 611 10.24 9.82 10.27
C PHE A 611 8.83 10.30 9.92
N ALA A 612 8.63 10.85 8.70
CA ALA A 612 7.34 11.39 8.26
C ALA A 612 6.22 10.33 8.27
N GLY A 613 6.52 9.08 7.97
CA GLY A 613 5.60 7.97 8.15
C GLY A 613 5.37 7.69 9.62
N MET A 614 6.31 7.06 10.25
CA MET A 614 6.33 6.70 11.69
C MET A 614 7.75 6.33 12.12
N TYR A 615 8.02 6.38 13.42
CA TYR A 615 9.06 5.53 14.01
C TYR A 615 8.57 4.09 13.91
N GLN A 616 9.22 3.25 13.13
CA GLN A 616 9.01 1.80 13.15
C GLN A 616 10.28 1.14 13.64
N PHE A 617 10.21 0.45 14.75
CA PHE A 617 11.38 -0.11 15.40
C PHE A 617 11.08 -1.43 16.12
N TRP A 618 12.11 -2.23 16.22
CA TRP A 618 12.08 -3.53 16.86
C TRP A 618 12.62 -3.46 18.29
N CYS A 619 12.00 -4.22 19.17
CA CYS A 619 12.50 -4.44 20.51
C CYS A 619 12.17 -5.87 21.01
N LYS A 620 12.82 -6.27 22.12
CA LYS A 620 12.59 -7.53 22.83
C LYS A 620 12.74 -7.33 24.33
N LYS A 621 12.25 -8.28 25.12
CA LYS A 621 12.49 -8.30 26.57
C LYS A 621 13.98 -8.38 26.90
N LYS A 622 14.38 -7.74 28.01
CA LYS A 622 15.71 -7.89 28.62
C LYS A 622 15.92 -9.30 29.13
#